data_e83094b4ed1f47569cc2e7b19e7bc29e
#
_entry.id   e83094b4ed1f47569cc2e7b19e7bc29e
#
_cell.length_a   1.000
_cell.length_b   1.000
_cell.length_c   1.000
_cell.angle_alpha   90.00
_cell.angle_beta   90.00
_cell.angle_gamma   90.00
#
_symmetry.space_group_name_H-M   'P 1'
#
loop_
_entity.id
_entity.type
_entity.pdbx_description
1 polymer ?
#
loop_
_entity_poly.entity_id
_entity_poly.type
_entity_poly.pdbx_seq_one_letter_code
_entity_poly.pdbx_strand_id
1 'polypeptide(L)'
;TVQHGIADVGKTLGKVTSVAGEVLSTLARVSARPAPESPLNASVGRARRYVMIGTDLADYRKVRTRLGQGAFADEVTINDVILATIAGAFRSWLLTRGEAVHGGTTIRAMVPVSVHEGPDAPTGAQMTACFVDLPVGEPGPSMRLHQIAFSMRQQMEGGSRRAVSADTLSGLGGFAPPTMHALGARLGGVVSKRLYNVVITNVPGPQTPLYAAGARMVSTYPVTPLGRGQALSIGLTSYDGGVYYGLYADRDAMPDADVLGRGVIDSLHELLEAPRARTR
;
A
#
# COMPACT_ATOMS: atom_id res chain seq x y z
N THR A 1 -29.86 -13.23 -36.35
CA THR A 1 -28.42 -12.85 -36.28
C THR A 1 -28.23 -11.34 -36.06
N VAL A 2 -29.18 -10.48 -36.48
CA VAL A 2 -29.04 -9.01 -36.28
C VAL A 2 -29.36 -8.58 -34.83
N GLN A 3 -30.28 -9.27 -34.15
CA GLN A 3 -30.66 -8.95 -32.76
C GLN A 3 -29.55 -9.25 -31.73
N HIS A 4 -28.64 -10.20 -31.96
CA HIS A 4 -27.52 -10.47 -31.08
C HIS A 4 -26.44 -9.38 -31.18
N GLY A 5 -26.24 -8.78 -32.37
CA GLY A 5 -25.26 -7.72 -32.57
C GLY A 5 -25.60 -6.39 -31.86
N ILE A 6 -26.90 -6.08 -31.77
CA ILE A 6 -27.36 -4.83 -31.13
C ILE A 6 -27.28 -4.92 -29.59
N ALA A 7 -27.50 -6.11 -29.01
CA ALA A 7 -27.40 -6.35 -27.59
C ALA A 7 -25.93 -6.29 -27.09
N ASP A 8 -24.97 -6.76 -27.91
CA ASP A 8 -23.54 -6.67 -27.59
C ASP A 8 -22.99 -5.26 -27.73
N VAL A 9 -23.43 -4.49 -28.71
CA VAL A 9 -23.06 -3.06 -28.84
C VAL A 9 -23.60 -2.25 -27.67
N GLY A 10 -24.83 -2.51 -27.21
CA GLY A 10 -25.41 -1.86 -26.04
C GLY A 10 -24.65 -2.17 -24.73
N LYS A 11 -24.23 -3.42 -24.54
CA LYS A 11 -23.40 -3.84 -23.39
C LYS A 11 -22.00 -3.23 -23.43
N THR A 12 -21.41 -3.10 -24.61
CA THR A 12 -20.09 -2.50 -24.80
C THR A 12 -20.14 -0.98 -24.59
N LEU A 13 -21.17 -0.30 -25.08
CA LEU A 13 -21.39 1.13 -24.82
C LEU A 13 -21.66 1.40 -23.32
N GLY A 14 -22.45 0.57 -22.65
CA GLY A 14 -22.70 0.67 -21.20
C GLY A 14 -21.44 0.49 -20.36
N LYS A 15 -20.55 -0.43 -20.74
CA LYS A 15 -19.24 -0.60 -20.10
C LYS A 15 -18.30 0.60 -20.34
N VAL A 16 -18.27 1.14 -21.54
CA VAL A 16 -17.43 2.31 -21.89
C VAL A 16 -17.90 3.55 -21.14
N THR A 17 -19.20 3.76 -20.99
CA THR A 17 -19.75 4.91 -20.22
C THR A 17 -19.52 4.76 -18.71
N SER A 18 -19.58 3.54 -18.16
CA SER A 18 -19.29 3.29 -16.74
C SER A 18 -17.81 3.52 -16.44
N VAL A 19 -16.90 3.03 -17.28
CA VAL A 19 -15.45 3.23 -17.15
C VAL A 19 -15.10 4.72 -17.28
N ALA A 20 -15.69 5.44 -18.22
CA ALA A 20 -15.48 6.87 -18.37
C ALA A 20 -16.00 7.67 -17.13
N GLY A 21 -17.14 7.28 -16.56
CA GLY A 21 -17.70 7.86 -15.34
C GLY A 21 -16.82 7.62 -14.12
N GLU A 22 -16.25 6.42 -13.96
CA GLU A 22 -15.34 6.08 -12.89
C GLU A 22 -13.99 6.81 -13.01
N VAL A 23 -13.45 6.92 -14.22
CA VAL A 23 -12.22 7.70 -14.49
C VAL A 23 -12.46 9.19 -14.15
N LEU A 24 -13.58 9.76 -14.56
CA LEU A 24 -13.94 11.15 -14.24
C LEU A 24 -14.14 11.34 -12.72
N SER A 25 -14.78 10.42 -12.04
CA SER A 25 -14.97 10.47 -10.58
C SER A 25 -13.64 10.31 -9.82
N THR A 26 -12.73 9.50 -10.33
CA THR A 26 -11.38 9.33 -9.79
C THR A 26 -10.55 10.58 -10.00
N LEU A 27 -10.58 11.17 -11.20
CA LEU A 27 -9.92 12.45 -11.50
C LEU A 27 -10.46 13.59 -10.63
N ALA A 28 -11.77 13.68 -10.42
CA ALA A 28 -12.38 14.67 -9.54
C ALA A 28 -11.92 14.50 -8.08
N ARG A 29 -11.83 13.28 -7.58
CA ARG A 29 -11.32 12.98 -6.22
C ARG A 29 -9.83 13.30 -6.07
N VAL A 30 -9.01 12.99 -7.07
CA VAL A 30 -7.57 13.32 -7.11
C VAL A 30 -7.38 14.83 -7.11
N SER A 31 -8.23 15.57 -7.83
CA SER A 31 -8.19 17.04 -7.83
C SER A 31 -8.62 17.63 -6.50
N ALA A 32 -9.51 16.95 -5.76
CA ALA A 32 -10.01 17.41 -4.47
C ALA A 32 -9.03 17.16 -3.30
N ARG A 33 -8.22 16.09 -3.37
CA ARG A 33 -7.21 15.76 -2.36
C ARG A 33 -6.01 15.05 -2.98
N PRO A 34 -5.06 15.79 -3.57
CA PRO A 34 -3.84 15.19 -4.11
C PRO A 34 -2.99 14.56 -2.99
N ALA A 35 -2.16 13.59 -3.35
CA ALA A 35 -1.14 13.09 -2.43
C ALA A 35 -0.20 14.23 -2.01
N PRO A 36 0.27 14.25 -0.78
CA PRO A 36 1.26 15.24 -0.33
C PRO A 36 2.52 15.20 -1.20
N GLU A 37 3.19 16.33 -1.33
CA GLU A 37 4.51 16.35 -1.96
C GLU A 37 5.50 15.51 -1.13
N SER A 38 6.30 14.70 -1.81
CA SER A 38 7.21 13.78 -1.16
C SER A 38 8.43 13.49 -2.04
N PRO A 39 9.62 13.31 -1.48
CA PRO A 39 10.79 12.83 -2.20
C PRO A 39 10.59 11.47 -2.90
N LEU A 40 9.56 10.72 -2.50
CA LEU A 40 9.18 9.45 -3.13
C LEU A 40 8.57 9.63 -4.51
N ASN A 41 8.14 10.84 -4.88
CA ASN A 41 7.58 11.16 -6.19
C ASN A 41 8.66 11.79 -7.08
N ALA A 42 9.57 10.98 -7.57
CA ALA A 42 10.69 11.39 -8.42
C ALA A 42 10.61 10.79 -9.82
N SER A 43 11.43 11.29 -10.72
CA SER A 43 11.68 10.65 -12.01
C SER A 43 12.42 9.34 -11.79
N VAL A 44 11.95 8.28 -12.43
CA VAL A 44 12.48 6.92 -12.27
C VAL A 44 13.42 6.61 -13.44
N GLY A 45 14.68 6.32 -13.14
CA GLY A 45 15.70 5.89 -14.07
C GLY A 45 15.59 4.40 -14.44
N ARG A 46 16.67 3.81 -14.95
CA ARG A 46 16.75 2.38 -15.29
C ARG A 46 17.36 1.54 -14.17
N ALA A 47 18.22 2.12 -13.34
CA ALA A 47 18.92 1.44 -12.27
C ALA A 47 18.02 1.26 -11.05
N ARG A 48 18.17 0.11 -10.39
CA ARG A 48 17.38 -0.24 -9.20
C ARG A 48 18.28 -0.53 -8.02
N ARG A 49 17.75 -0.30 -6.85
CA ARG A 49 18.28 -0.74 -5.56
C ARG A 49 17.23 -1.62 -4.90
N TYR A 50 17.67 -2.73 -4.34
CA TYR A 50 16.79 -3.64 -3.64
C TYR A 50 17.35 -3.89 -2.25
N VAL A 51 16.53 -3.65 -1.23
CA VAL A 51 16.87 -3.83 0.18
C VAL A 51 15.94 -4.88 0.78
N MET A 52 16.52 -5.84 1.46
CA MET A 52 15.84 -6.97 2.09
C MET A 52 15.91 -6.83 3.60
N ILE A 53 14.77 -6.88 4.29
CA ILE A 53 14.69 -6.81 5.75
C ILE A 53 13.84 -7.97 6.24
N GLY A 54 14.36 -8.74 7.21
CA GLY A 54 13.61 -9.76 7.93
C GLY A 54 13.38 -9.33 9.36
N THR A 55 12.18 -9.57 9.88
CA THR A 55 11.76 -9.32 11.26
C THR A 55 10.94 -10.49 11.78
N ASP A 56 10.67 -10.56 13.07
CA ASP A 56 9.92 -11.66 13.69
C ASP A 56 8.41 -11.31 13.74
N LEU A 57 7.56 -12.17 13.21
CA LEU A 57 6.11 -12.02 13.27
C LEU A 57 5.56 -11.97 14.71
N ALA A 58 6.26 -12.63 15.66
CA ALA A 58 5.89 -12.60 17.07
C ALA A 58 5.94 -11.17 17.64
N ASP A 59 6.86 -10.33 17.17
CA ASP A 59 6.99 -8.96 17.63
C ASP A 59 5.79 -8.09 17.21
N TYR A 60 5.29 -8.26 15.99
CA TYR A 60 4.05 -7.59 15.55
C TYR A 60 2.83 -8.03 16.37
N ARG A 61 2.77 -9.33 16.71
CA ARG A 61 1.71 -9.85 17.61
C ARG A 61 1.80 -9.26 19.01
N LYS A 62 3.02 -9.12 19.56
CA LYS A 62 3.25 -8.46 20.86
C LYS A 62 2.81 -7.00 20.83
N VAL A 63 3.20 -6.24 19.80
CA VAL A 63 2.78 -4.84 19.63
C VAL A 63 1.24 -4.76 19.55
N ARG A 64 0.60 -5.57 18.70
CA ARG A 64 -0.85 -5.60 18.58
C ARG A 64 -1.53 -5.87 19.94
N THR A 65 -1.09 -6.91 20.64
CA THR A 65 -1.68 -7.26 21.95
C THR A 65 -1.47 -6.17 23.00
N ARG A 66 -0.30 -5.51 22.98
CA ARG A 66 0.07 -4.52 24.00
C ARG A 66 -0.55 -3.14 23.76
N LEU A 67 -0.55 -2.67 22.54
CA LEU A 67 -1.00 -1.33 22.15
C LEU A 67 -2.45 -1.32 21.62
N GLY A 68 -2.97 -2.47 21.20
CA GLY A 68 -4.36 -2.61 20.79
C GLY A 68 -5.35 -2.76 21.96
N GLN A 69 -4.92 -2.61 23.23
CA GLN A 69 -5.80 -2.67 24.40
C GLN A 69 -6.41 -1.29 24.71
N GLY A 70 -7.68 -1.24 25.11
CA GLY A 70 -8.41 -0.01 25.44
C GLY A 70 -9.72 0.09 24.66
N ALA A 71 -10.31 1.27 24.57
CA ALA A 71 -11.58 1.51 23.88
C ALA A 71 -11.56 1.12 22.37
N PHE A 72 -10.39 0.84 21.81
CA PHE A 72 -10.16 0.46 20.39
C PHE A 72 -9.45 -0.90 20.26
N ALA A 73 -9.50 -1.75 21.29
CA ALA A 73 -8.71 -2.98 21.42
C ALA A 73 -8.96 -4.02 20.33
N ASP A 74 -10.21 -4.17 19.90
CA ASP A 74 -10.62 -5.18 18.92
C ASP A 74 -10.34 -4.76 17.47
N GLU A 75 -9.72 -3.61 17.27
CA GLU A 75 -9.69 -2.91 16.00
C GLU A 75 -8.29 -2.83 15.36
N VAL A 76 -7.21 -3.09 16.14
CA VAL A 76 -5.83 -3.06 15.62
C VAL A 76 -5.47 -4.41 15.01
N THR A 77 -5.13 -4.41 13.73
CA THR A 77 -4.68 -5.59 12.99
C THR A 77 -3.15 -5.67 12.92
N ILE A 78 -2.63 -6.84 12.55
CA ILE A 78 -1.19 -6.99 12.26
C ILE A 78 -0.77 -6.06 11.10
N ASN A 79 -1.65 -5.88 10.11
CA ASN A 79 -1.39 -4.97 8.99
C ASN A 79 -1.23 -3.51 9.45
N ASP A 80 -2.01 -3.07 10.43
CA ASP A 80 -1.88 -1.72 10.99
C ASP A 80 -0.54 -1.54 11.72
N VAL A 81 -0.08 -2.56 12.45
CA VAL A 81 1.24 -2.55 13.09
C VAL A 81 2.36 -2.46 12.04
N ILE A 82 2.25 -3.22 10.95
CA ILE A 82 3.18 -3.16 9.82
C ILE A 82 3.21 -1.75 9.22
N LEU A 83 2.05 -1.17 8.93
CA LEU A 83 1.96 0.19 8.38
C LEU A 83 2.51 1.24 9.35
N ALA A 84 2.29 1.08 10.67
CA ALA A 84 2.86 1.96 11.69
C ALA A 84 4.38 1.86 11.77
N THR A 85 4.93 0.64 11.62
CA THR A 85 6.37 0.40 11.52
C THR A 85 6.94 1.12 10.30
N ILE A 86 6.32 1.00 9.14
CA ILE A 86 6.75 1.68 7.91
C ILE A 86 6.64 3.21 8.06
N ALA A 87 5.57 3.70 8.69
CA ALA A 87 5.39 5.15 8.93
C ALA A 87 6.50 5.73 9.83
N GLY A 88 6.92 5.00 10.88
CA GLY A 88 8.05 5.38 11.71
C GLY A 88 9.38 5.36 10.96
N ALA A 89 9.60 4.34 10.14
CA ALA A 89 10.77 4.26 9.28
C ALA A 89 10.84 5.46 8.31
N PHE A 90 9.71 5.83 7.68
CA PHE A 90 9.64 7.01 6.82
C PHE A 90 9.91 8.30 7.59
N ARG A 91 9.37 8.43 8.81
CA ARG A 91 9.65 9.59 9.65
C ARG A 91 11.16 9.75 9.88
N SER A 92 11.82 8.71 10.36
CA SER A 92 13.27 8.72 10.62
C SER A 92 14.06 9.02 9.34
N TRP A 93 13.69 8.41 8.23
CA TRP A 93 14.34 8.62 6.94
C TRP A 93 14.18 10.07 6.44
N LEU A 94 12.98 10.65 6.52
CA LEU A 94 12.77 12.07 6.16
C LEU A 94 13.60 13.01 7.02
N LEU A 95 13.63 12.79 8.32
CA LEU A 95 14.45 13.59 9.26
C LEU A 95 15.94 13.47 8.94
N THR A 96 16.44 12.28 8.60
CA THR A 96 17.84 12.07 8.20
C THR A 96 18.19 12.83 6.92
N ARG A 97 17.24 13.05 6.03
CA ARG A 97 17.40 13.85 4.81
C ARG A 97 17.28 15.36 5.04
N GLY A 98 16.96 15.78 6.26
CA GLY A 98 16.71 17.19 6.58
C GLY A 98 15.36 17.72 6.06
N GLU A 99 14.44 16.81 5.71
CA GLU A 99 13.10 17.20 5.28
C GLU A 99 12.31 17.78 6.46
N ALA A 100 11.48 18.78 6.18
CA ALA A 100 10.61 19.37 7.19
C ALA A 100 9.46 18.43 7.56
N VAL A 101 9.52 17.84 8.76
CA VAL A 101 8.49 16.93 9.27
C VAL A 101 7.72 17.62 10.41
N HIS A 102 6.48 18.01 10.11
CA HIS A 102 5.57 18.66 11.07
C HIS A 102 4.46 17.69 11.49
N GLY A 103 3.69 17.98 12.55
CA GLY A 103 2.65 17.12 13.08
C GLY A 103 1.57 16.67 12.07
N GLY A 104 1.32 17.47 11.03
CA GLY A 104 0.41 17.13 9.94
C GLY A 104 1.04 16.48 8.71
N THR A 105 2.36 16.23 8.72
CA THR A 105 3.07 15.64 7.58
C THR A 105 2.65 14.19 7.38
N THR A 106 2.22 13.83 6.17
CA THR A 106 1.81 12.46 5.82
C THR A 106 2.49 11.99 4.54
N ILE A 107 2.61 10.67 4.39
CA ILE A 107 2.92 9.99 3.14
C ILE A 107 1.71 9.15 2.78
N ARG A 108 1.16 9.35 1.58
CA ARG A 108 0.02 8.54 1.13
C ARG A 108 0.49 7.23 0.53
N ALA A 109 0.09 6.14 1.16
CA ALA A 109 0.31 4.78 0.66
C ALA A 109 -0.91 4.27 -0.11
N MET A 110 -0.69 3.57 -1.21
CA MET A 110 -1.67 2.69 -1.83
C MET A 110 -1.44 1.28 -1.29
N VAL A 111 -2.45 0.75 -0.60
CA VAL A 111 -2.43 -0.56 0.02
C VAL A 111 -3.51 -1.43 -0.64
N PRO A 112 -3.15 -2.40 -1.49
CA PRO A 112 -4.09 -3.39 -2.00
C PRO A 112 -4.60 -4.28 -0.86
N VAL A 113 -5.91 -4.46 -0.76
CA VAL A 113 -6.54 -5.37 0.20
C VAL A 113 -7.51 -6.30 -0.52
N SER A 114 -7.57 -7.55 -0.09
CA SER A 114 -8.56 -8.51 -0.58
C SER A 114 -9.87 -8.29 0.15
N VAL A 115 -10.94 -8.05 -0.59
CA VAL A 115 -12.31 -7.96 -0.06
C VAL A 115 -12.99 -9.29 -0.32
N HIS A 116 -13.48 -9.93 0.74
CA HIS A 116 -14.35 -11.09 0.63
C HIS A 116 -15.79 -10.57 0.67
N GLU A 117 -16.44 -10.48 -0.46
CA GLU A 117 -17.89 -10.32 -0.51
C GLU A 117 -18.52 -11.69 -0.30
N GLY A 118 -19.38 -11.85 0.71
CA GLY A 118 -20.23 -12.95 1.12
C GLY A 118 -20.16 -14.33 0.42
N PRO A 119 -20.91 -15.34 0.87
CA PRO A 119 -20.83 -16.72 0.34
C PRO A 119 -21.25 -16.87 -1.14
N ASP A 120 -21.89 -15.88 -1.75
CA ASP A 120 -22.34 -15.87 -3.14
C ASP A 120 -21.44 -15.08 -4.09
N ALA A 121 -20.27 -14.61 -3.64
CA ALA A 121 -19.33 -13.89 -4.49
C ALA A 121 -18.70 -14.82 -5.55
N PRO A 122 -18.53 -14.35 -6.81
CA PRO A 122 -17.86 -15.15 -7.84
C PRO A 122 -16.46 -15.53 -7.38
N THR A 123 -16.06 -16.77 -7.68
CA THR A 123 -14.81 -17.40 -7.29
C THR A 123 -13.59 -16.58 -7.76
N GLY A 124 -13.19 -15.59 -6.97
CA GLY A 124 -12.02 -14.74 -7.21
C GLY A 124 -11.98 -13.69 -6.14
N ALA A 125 -10.85 -13.61 -5.40
CA ALA A 125 -10.65 -12.54 -4.44
C ALA A 125 -10.70 -11.19 -5.15
N GLN A 126 -11.74 -10.39 -4.91
CA GLN A 126 -11.76 -9.02 -5.40
C GLN A 126 -10.71 -8.23 -4.61
N MET A 127 -9.80 -7.60 -5.33
CA MET A 127 -8.81 -6.72 -4.73
C MET A 127 -9.27 -5.28 -4.86
N THR A 128 -9.24 -4.57 -3.75
CA THR A 128 -9.50 -3.14 -3.71
C THR A 128 -8.25 -2.39 -3.26
N ALA A 129 -8.09 -1.14 -3.69
CA ALA A 129 -6.97 -0.31 -3.27
C ALA A 129 -7.43 0.68 -2.20
N CYS A 130 -6.84 0.59 -1.00
CA CYS A 130 -7.00 1.58 0.05
C CYS A 130 -5.91 2.65 -0.08
N PHE A 131 -6.28 3.93 0.06
CA PHE A 131 -5.36 5.05 0.09
C PHE A 131 -5.24 5.57 1.51
N VAL A 132 -4.13 5.25 2.18
CA VAL A 132 -3.91 5.54 3.59
C VAL A 132 -2.87 6.63 3.75
N ASP A 133 -3.21 7.70 4.45
CA ASP A 133 -2.26 8.74 4.82
C ASP A 133 -1.47 8.27 6.06
N LEU A 134 -0.23 7.83 5.84
CA LEU A 134 0.69 7.42 6.91
C LEU A 134 1.15 8.67 7.69
N PRO A 135 0.90 8.77 9.00
CA PRO A 135 1.16 9.96 9.79
C PRO A 135 2.64 10.04 10.20
N VAL A 136 3.52 10.32 9.24
CA VAL A 136 4.97 10.43 9.48
C VAL A 136 5.32 11.64 10.34
N GLY A 137 4.43 12.63 10.44
CA GLY A 137 4.55 13.78 11.32
C GLY A 137 4.33 13.46 12.79
N GLU A 138 3.63 12.36 13.11
CA GLU A 138 3.33 11.96 14.49
C GLU A 138 4.57 11.34 15.17
N PRO A 139 5.10 11.94 16.23
CA PRO A 139 6.28 11.41 16.93
C PRO A 139 5.96 10.19 17.80
N GLY A 140 4.73 10.11 18.35
CA GLY A 140 4.34 9.05 19.27
C GLY A 140 3.99 7.74 18.54
N PRO A 141 4.72 6.63 18.76
CA PRO A 141 4.51 5.38 18.03
C PRO A 141 3.11 4.79 18.27
N SER A 142 2.59 4.84 19.50
CA SER A 142 1.24 4.37 19.81
C SER A 142 0.17 5.20 19.12
N MET A 143 0.31 6.54 19.10
CA MET A 143 -0.64 7.43 18.42
C MET A 143 -0.61 7.20 16.91
N ARG A 144 0.58 7.04 16.33
CA ARG A 144 0.79 6.71 14.92
C ARG A 144 0.06 5.41 14.54
N LEU A 145 0.15 4.36 15.37
CA LEU A 145 -0.56 3.10 15.19
C LEU A 145 -2.08 3.29 15.22
N HIS A 146 -2.62 4.00 16.21
CA HIS A 146 -4.07 4.21 16.32
C HIS A 146 -4.64 5.06 15.18
N GLN A 147 -3.92 6.08 14.72
CA GLN A 147 -4.34 6.88 13.56
C GLN A 147 -4.41 6.03 12.29
N ILE A 148 -3.46 5.11 12.10
CA ILE A 148 -3.45 4.19 10.94
C ILE A 148 -4.61 3.20 11.05
N ALA A 149 -4.80 2.55 12.20
CA ALA A 149 -5.90 1.60 12.41
C ALA A 149 -7.26 2.25 12.16
N PHE A 150 -7.48 3.46 12.65
CA PHE A 150 -8.68 4.24 12.39
C PHE A 150 -8.87 4.54 10.90
N SER A 151 -7.81 4.99 10.20
CA SER A 151 -7.84 5.29 8.77
C SER A 151 -8.14 4.03 7.93
N MET A 152 -7.51 2.92 8.24
CA MET A 152 -7.73 1.64 7.55
C MET A 152 -9.16 1.17 7.70
N ARG A 153 -9.72 1.22 8.91
CA ARG A 153 -11.11 0.85 9.17
C ARG A 153 -12.08 1.72 8.38
N GLN A 154 -11.92 3.04 8.44
CA GLN A 154 -12.77 3.96 7.66
C GLN A 154 -12.74 3.66 6.16
N GLN A 155 -11.57 3.27 5.63
CA GLN A 155 -11.43 2.87 4.24
C GLN A 155 -12.17 1.55 3.95
N MET A 156 -12.12 0.59 4.86
CA MET A 156 -12.78 -0.71 4.69
C MET A 156 -14.30 -0.62 4.87
N GLU A 157 -14.79 0.12 5.85
CA GLU A 157 -16.23 0.35 6.09
C GLU A 157 -16.86 1.21 4.98
N GLY A 158 -16.12 2.19 4.46
CA GLY A 158 -16.50 3.00 3.29
C GLY A 158 -16.30 2.30 1.96
N GLY A 159 -15.73 1.09 1.98
CA GLY A 159 -15.10 0.41 0.85
C GLY A 159 -16.00 0.04 -0.32
N SER A 160 -17.28 -0.24 -0.10
CA SER A 160 -18.21 -0.51 -1.21
C SER A 160 -18.52 0.72 -2.08
N ARG A 161 -18.23 1.93 -1.59
CA ARG A 161 -18.49 3.19 -2.32
C ARG A 161 -17.25 3.98 -2.71
N ARG A 162 -16.06 3.61 -2.21
CA ARG A 162 -14.80 4.37 -2.41
C ARG A 162 -13.67 3.56 -3.01
N ALA A 163 -13.85 2.25 -3.18
CA ALA A 163 -12.85 1.39 -3.76
C ALA A 163 -12.72 1.70 -5.26
N VAL A 164 -11.52 2.03 -5.69
CA VAL A 164 -11.17 1.93 -7.11
C VAL A 164 -10.93 0.45 -7.35
N SER A 165 -11.83 -0.22 -8.07
CA SER A 165 -11.68 -1.65 -8.34
C SER A 165 -10.39 -1.90 -9.12
N ALA A 166 -9.74 -3.04 -8.87
CA ALA A 166 -8.55 -3.45 -9.62
C ALA A 166 -8.85 -3.54 -11.12
N ASP A 167 -10.10 -3.84 -11.50
CA ASP A 167 -10.57 -3.82 -12.88
C ASP A 167 -10.56 -2.41 -13.49
N THR A 168 -10.85 -1.38 -12.71
CA THR A 168 -10.75 0.02 -13.19
C THR A 168 -9.28 0.41 -13.41
N LEU A 169 -8.37 -0.06 -12.56
CA LEU A 169 -6.93 0.18 -12.71
C LEU A 169 -6.32 -0.68 -13.85
N SER A 170 -6.78 -1.90 -14.03
CA SER A 170 -6.36 -2.78 -15.12
C SER A 170 -7.10 -2.50 -16.44
N GLY A 171 -8.36 -2.04 -16.38
CA GLY A 171 -9.14 -1.60 -17.55
C GLY A 171 -8.54 -0.38 -18.27
N LEU A 172 -7.72 0.42 -17.59
CA LEU A 172 -6.88 1.44 -18.22
C LEU A 172 -5.73 0.82 -19.08
N GLY A 173 -5.47 -0.49 -18.96
CA GLY A 173 -4.40 -1.21 -19.67
C GLY A 173 -4.84 -2.23 -20.70
N GLY A 174 -6.08 -2.73 -20.72
CA GLY A 174 -6.43 -4.01 -21.34
C GLY A 174 -7.08 -4.00 -22.73
N PHE A 175 -7.84 -2.98 -23.15
CA PHE A 175 -8.68 -3.06 -24.37
C PHE A 175 -8.79 -1.79 -25.22
N ALA A 176 -7.88 -0.84 -25.07
CA ALA A 176 -7.85 0.37 -25.89
C ALA A 176 -6.93 0.20 -27.12
N PRO A 177 -7.21 0.87 -28.26
CA PRO A 177 -6.28 0.95 -29.39
C PRO A 177 -4.88 1.41 -28.95
N PRO A 178 -3.80 1.02 -29.63
CA PRO A 178 -2.41 1.34 -29.24
C PRO A 178 -2.15 2.83 -28.96
N THR A 179 -2.86 3.71 -29.65
CA THR A 179 -2.78 5.17 -29.45
C THR A 179 -3.42 5.61 -28.12
N MET A 180 -4.52 4.98 -27.70
CA MET A 180 -5.16 5.25 -26.42
C MET A 180 -4.38 4.62 -25.26
N HIS A 181 -3.72 3.47 -25.46
CA HIS A 181 -2.77 2.91 -24.51
C HIS A 181 -1.62 3.85 -24.21
N ALA A 182 -1.04 4.46 -25.26
CA ALA A 182 0.05 5.41 -25.10
C ALA A 182 -0.40 6.69 -24.36
N LEU A 183 -1.61 7.18 -24.64
CA LEU A 183 -2.18 8.34 -23.96
C LEU A 183 -2.57 7.98 -22.50
N GLY A 184 -3.25 6.86 -22.28
CA GLY A 184 -3.61 6.36 -20.98
C GLY A 184 -2.40 6.08 -20.09
N ALA A 185 -1.32 5.51 -20.65
CA ALA A 185 -0.07 5.30 -19.94
C ALA A 185 0.65 6.61 -19.58
N ARG A 186 0.53 7.66 -20.40
CA ARG A 186 1.07 9.00 -20.09
C ARG A 186 0.24 9.71 -19.02
N LEU A 187 -1.08 9.69 -19.15
CA LEU A 187 -1.99 10.29 -18.16
C LEU A 187 -1.96 9.51 -16.84
N GLY A 188 -1.88 8.18 -16.88
CA GLY A 188 -1.77 7.31 -15.71
C GLY A 188 -0.54 7.63 -14.86
N GLY A 189 0.61 7.99 -15.48
CA GLY A 189 1.80 8.42 -14.77
C GLY A 189 1.65 9.75 -14.04
N VAL A 190 0.91 10.71 -14.60
CA VAL A 190 0.63 12.00 -13.95
C VAL A 190 -0.43 11.83 -12.85
N VAL A 191 -1.46 11.02 -13.10
CA VAL A 191 -2.51 10.72 -12.14
C VAL A 191 -1.95 9.94 -10.94
N SER A 192 -1.07 8.96 -11.18
CA SER A 192 -0.50 8.13 -10.11
C SER A 192 0.34 8.95 -9.12
N LYS A 193 1.16 9.90 -9.61
CA LYS A 193 1.92 10.82 -8.74
C LYS A 193 1.04 11.68 -7.83
N ARG A 194 -0.19 11.97 -8.26
CA ARG A 194 -1.15 12.76 -7.48
C ARG A 194 -2.03 11.90 -6.58
N LEU A 195 -2.11 10.59 -6.83
CA LEU A 195 -2.94 9.68 -6.04
C LEU A 195 -2.25 9.20 -4.78
N TYR A 196 -0.98 8.81 -4.88
CA TYR A 196 -0.20 8.24 -3.79
C TYR A 196 1.31 8.45 -4.00
N ASN A 197 2.06 8.32 -2.91
CA ASN A 197 3.51 8.47 -2.90
C ASN A 197 4.23 7.12 -3.01
N VAL A 198 3.65 6.05 -2.45
CA VAL A 198 4.26 4.73 -2.35
C VAL A 198 3.20 3.63 -2.47
N VAL A 199 3.58 2.49 -3.04
CA VAL A 199 2.79 1.26 -2.98
C VAL A 199 3.33 0.39 -1.85
N ILE A 200 2.44 -0.13 -1.01
CA ILE A 200 2.77 -1.08 0.05
C ILE A 200 1.87 -2.30 -0.13
N THR A 201 2.45 -3.43 -0.55
CA THR A 201 1.71 -4.68 -0.73
C THR A 201 2.02 -5.63 0.42
N ASN A 202 0.99 -6.19 1.04
CA ASN A 202 1.14 -7.22 2.06
C ASN A 202 0.40 -8.48 1.63
N VAL A 203 1.14 -9.54 1.36
CA VAL A 203 0.60 -10.84 0.97
C VAL A 203 0.98 -11.87 2.04
N PRO A 204 0.05 -12.27 2.93
CA PRO A 204 0.32 -13.30 3.92
C PRO A 204 0.76 -14.60 3.24
N GLY A 205 1.88 -15.16 3.68
CA GLY A 205 2.39 -16.44 3.23
C GLY A 205 2.20 -17.55 4.26
N PRO A 206 2.56 -18.81 3.91
CA PRO A 206 2.39 -19.96 4.78
C PRO A 206 3.26 -19.85 6.02
N GLN A 207 2.71 -20.28 7.16
CA GLN A 207 3.41 -20.30 8.44
C GLN A 207 4.05 -21.66 8.74
N THR A 208 4.11 -22.52 7.74
CA THR A 208 4.80 -23.82 7.76
C THR A 208 5.96 -23.77 6.78
N PRO A 209 7.10 -24.42 7.10
CA PRO A 209 8.27 -24.40 6.22
C PRO A 209 7.97 -25.05 4.88
N LEU A 210 8.39 -24.41 3.80
CA LEU A 210 8.33 -24.93 2.44
C LEU A 210 9.69 -25.55 2.05
N TYR A 211 9.61 -26.56 1.19
CA TYR A 211 10.79 -27.28 0.69
C TYR A 211 10.77 -27.32 -0.83
N ALA A 212 11.92 -27.18 -1.45
CA ALA A 212 12.13 -27.40 -2.88
C ALA A 212 13.33 -28.31 -3.07
N ALA A 213 13.16 -29.43 -3.78
CA ALA A 213 14.20 -30.45 -4.00
C ALA A 213 14.93 -30.87 -2.71
N GLY A 214 14.20 -31.00 -1.60
CA GLY A 214 14.75 -31.38 -0.27
C GLY A 214 15.40 -30.23 0.52
N ALA A 215 15.61 -29.05 -0.07
CA ALA A 215 16.13 -27.89 0.61
C ALA A 215 14.98 -27.08 1.25
N ARG A 216 15.16 -26.67 2.53
CA ARG A 216 14.21 -25.80 3.22
C ARG A 216 14.35 -24.36 2.73
N MET A 217 13.26 -23.72 2.39
CA MET A 217 13.22 -22.26 2.18
C MET A 217 13.40 -21.55 3.52
N VAL A 218 14.39 -20.66 3.62
CA VAL A 218 14.71 -19.96 4.87
C VAL A 218 14.10 -18.56 4.95
N SER A 219 13.91 -17.90 3.81
CA SER A 219 13.33 -16.56 3.73
C SER A 219 12.79 -16.29 2.33
N THR A 220 11.90 -15.31 2.21
CA THR A 220 11.34 -14.87 0.93
C THR A 220 11.09 -13.36 0.97
N TYR A 221 11.52 -12.67 -0.06
CA TYR A 221 11.42 -11.21 -0.14
C TYR A 221 10.67 -10.81 -1.42
N PRO A 222 9.46 -10.23 -1.31
CA PRO A 222 8.69 -9.88 -2.50
C PRO A 222 9.27 -8.67 -3.22
N VAL A 223 9.21 -8.70 -4.54
CA VAL A 223 9.56 -7.56 -5.40
C VAL A 223 8.30 -6.97 -5.99
N THR A 224 7.99 -5.73 -5.61
CA THR A 224 6.87 -4.97 -6.17
C THR A 224 7.43 -3.96 -7.18
N PRO A 225 7.07 -4.02 -8.47
CA PRO A 225 7.58 -3.10 -9.48
C PRO A 225 7.24 -1.63 -9.14
N LEU A 226 8.14 -0.71 -9.54
CA LEU A 226 7.91 0.73 -9.40
C LEU A 226 6.83 1.22 -10.37
N GLY A 227 5.90 2.01 -9.86
CA GLY A 227 5.02 2.82 -10.68
C GLY A 227 5.76 4.00 -11.33
N ARG A 228 5.17 4.56 -12.40
CA ARG A 228 5.73 5.75 -13.06
C ARG A 228 5.76 6.94 -12.09
N GLY A 229 6.96 7.48 -11.87
CA GLY A 229 7.15 8.64 -11.00
C GLY A 229 7.07 8.33 -9.51
N GLN A 230 7.29 7.09 -9.13
CA GLN A 230 7.41 6.62 -7.76
C GLN A 230 8.78 5.98 -7.57
N ALA A 231 9.57 6.55 -6.68
CA ALA A 231 10.94 6.14 -6.44
C ALA A 231 11.05 4.88 -5.57
N LEU A 232 9.97 4.48 -4.89
CA LEU A 232 9.93 3.36 -3.96
C LEU A 232 8.63 2.57 -4.06
N SER A 233 8.73 1.26 -3.95
CA SER A 233 7.64 0.36 -3.60
C SER A 233 8.10 -0.59 -2.49
N ILE A 234 7.18 -1.01 -1.64
CA ILE A 234 7.44 -1.92 -0.52
C ILE A 234 6.55 -3.14 -0.67
N GLY A 235 7.17 -4.30 -0.85
CA GLY A 235 6.48 -5.58 -0.80
C GLY A 235 6.73 -6.25 0.55
N LEU A 236 5.69 -6.89 1.10
CA LEU A 236 5.79 -7.65 2.34
C LEU A 236 5.18 -9.03 2.17
N THR A 237 5.75 -9.98 2.89
CA THR A 237 5.13 -11.30 3.10
C THR A 237 5.50 -11.82 4.49
N SER A 238 4.62 -12.65 5.05
CA SER A 238 4.95 -13.43 6.24
C SER A 238 5.26 -14.86 5.82
N TYR A 239 6.27 -15.48 6.42
CA TYR A 239 6.62 -16.85 6.14
C TYR A 239 7.33 -17.48 7.34
N ASP A 240 6.88 -18.67 7.78
CA ASP A 240 7.51 -19.51 8.82
C ASP A 240 7.95 -18.71 10.05
N GLY A 241 7.06 -17.86 10.59
CA GLY A 241 7.28 -17.02 11.76
C GLY A 241 8.00 -15.70 11.50
N GLY A 242 8.47 -15.44 10.29
CA GLY A 242 9.10 -14.18 9.90
C GLY A 242 8.15 -13.22 9.15
N VAL A 243 8.50 -11.95 9.13
CA VAL A 243 7.94 -10.92 8.22
C VAL A 243 9.08 -10.36 7.40
N TYR A 244 8.96 -10.46 6.09
CA TYR A 244 10.01 -10.15 5.14
C TYR A 244 9.59 -8.98 4.25
N TYR A 245 10.42 -7.93 4.23
CA TYR A 245 10.22 -6.73 3.44
C TYR A 245 11.18 -6.72 2.26
N GLY A 246 10.65 -6.45 1.07
CA GLY A 246 11.41 -6.09 -0.11
C GLY A 246 11.18 -4.62 -0.46
N LEU A 247 12.17 -3.77 -0.23
CA LEU A 247 12.17 -2.39 -0.66
C LEU A 247 12.76 -2.31 -2.06
N TYR A 248 11.94 -2.03 -3.05
CA TYR A 248 12.36 -1.89 -4.44
C TYR A 248 12.37 -0.41 -4.80
N ALA A 249 13.55 0.13 -5.04
CA ALA A 249 13.77 1.56 -5.17
C ALA A 249 14.48 1.93 -6.48
N ASP A 250 14.23 3.15 -6.96
CA ASP A 250 15.11 3.77 -7.96
C ASP A 250 16.44 4.11 -7.30
N ARG A 251 17.57 3.68 -7.92
CA ARG A 251 18.88 3.82 -7.31
C ARG A 251 19.31 5.28 -7.14
N ASP A 252 18.95 6.13 -8.09
CA ASP A 252 19.43 7.50 -8.13
C ASP A 252 18.53 8.44 -7.31
N ALA A 253 17.22 8.19 -7.26
CA ALA A 253 16.28 8.93 -6.43
C ALA A 253 16.32 8.49 -4.95
N MET A 254 16.69 7.24 -4.67
CA MET A 254 16.75 6.65 -3.33
C MET A 254 18.12 6.00 -3.06
N PRO A 255 19.22 6.78 -3.08
CA PRO A 255 20.56 6.25 -2.83
C PRO A 255 20.72 5.73 -1.39
N ASP A 256 19.86 6.18 -0.51
CA ASP A 256 19.80 5.90 0.94
C ASP A 256 18.67 4.92 1.33
N ALA A 257 18.20 4.09 0.40
CA ALA A 257 17.15 3.08 0.68
C ALA A 257 17.53 2.13 1.84
N ASP A 258 18.83 1.88 2.05
CA ASP A 258 19.34 1.09 3.18
C ASP A 258 19.08 1.77 4.54
N VAL A 259 19.08 3.11 4.59
CA VAL A 259 18.72 3.86 5.80
C VAL A 259 17.26 3.63 6.14
N LEU A 260 16.37 3.70 5.13
CA LEU A 260 14.96 3.38 5.31
C LEU A 260 14.78 1.93 5.79
N GLY A 261 15.54 0.98 5.23
CA GLY A 261 15.52 -0.41 5.64
C GLY A 261 15.87 -0.60 7.12
N ARG A 262 16.94 0.03 7.60
CA ARG A 262 17.28 0.04 9.04
C ARG A 262 16.18 0.67 9.88
N GLY A 263 15.61 1.78 9.41
CA GLY A 263 14.50 2.46 10.05
C GLY A 263 13.27 1.58 10.28
N VAL A 264 13.04 0.54 9.46
CA VAL A 264 11.97 -0.45 9.70
C VAL A 264 12.23 -1.24 10.99
N ILE A 265 13.47 -1.69 11.22
CA ILE A 265 13.85 -2.42 12.43
C ILE A 265 13.73 -1.52 13.64
N ASP A 266 14.28 -0.31 13.57
CA ASP A 266 14.29 0.67 14.67
C ASP A 266 12.87 1.06 15.04
N SER A 267 11.99 1.29 14.06
CA SER A 267 10.59 1.64 14.29
C SER A 267 9.78 0.50 14.92
N LEU A 268 10.08 -0.76 14.57
CA LEU A 268 9.46 -1.91 15.24
C LEU A 268 9.88 -2.00 16.70
N HIS A 269 11.15 -1.75 17.01
CA HIS A 269 11.65 -1.69 18.38
C HIS A 269 11.00 -0.54 19.16
N GLU A 270 10.88 0.65 18.55
CA GLU A 270 10.16 1.79 19.13
C GLU A 270 8.71 1.42 19.52
N LEU A 271 8.01 0.70 18.65
CA LEU A 271 6.65 0.21 18.92
C LEU A 271 6.62 -0.84 20.04
N LEU A 272 7.62 -1.72 20.13
CA LEU A 272 7.76 -2.70 21.20
C LEU A 272 8.03 -2.06 22.56
N GLU A 273 8.72 -0.94 22.61
CA GLU A 273 9.06 -0.21 23.85
C GLU A 273 8.00 0.83 24.21
N ALA A 274 7.14 1.22 23.28
CA ALA A 274 6.13 2.26 23.49
C ALA A 274 5.28 2.02 24.74
N PRO A 275 5.02 3.02 25.60
CA PRO A 275 4.16 2.86 26.75
C PRO A 275 2.73 2.50 26.34
N ARG A 276 2.05 1.69 27.17
CA ARG A 276 0.62 1.44 26.98
C ARG A 276 -0.15 2.75 27.07
N ALA A 277 -1.12 2.94 26.20
CA ALA A 277 -2.05 4.06 26.34
C ALA A 277 -2.68 4.01 27.74
N ARG A 278 -2.48 5.06 28.55
CA ARG A 278 -3.16 5.16 29.84
C ARG A 278 -4.66 5.29 29.56
N THR A 279 -5.42 4.28 29.91
CA THR A 279 -6.87 4.37 30.05
C THR A 279 -7.13 5.43 31.15
N ARG A 280 -7.64 6.60 30.76
CA ARG A 280 -8.26 7.55 31.71
C ARG A 280 -9.73 7.21 31.85
#